data_d9c77a451ab7a3d2edf58a4c1345e4ef
#
_entry.id   d9c77a451ab7a3d2edf58a4c1345e4ef
#
_cell.length_a   1.000
_cell.length_b   1.000
_cell.length_c   1.000
_cell.angle_alpha   90.00
_cell.angle_beta   90.00
_cell.angle_gamma   90.00
#
_symmetry.space_group_name_H-M   'P 1'
#
loop_
_entity.id
_entity.type
_entity.pdbx_description
1 polymer ?
#
loop_
_entity_poly.entity_id
_entity_poly.type
_entity_poly.pdbx_seq_one_letter_code
_entity_poly.pdbx_strand_id
1 'polypeptide(L)'
;MPARPGTPRVQGAPPSVAVVGAGIAGLAAATVLAERGVSVTLYEKRAYLGGRVGGWPVELRDGTTATMSRGFHAFFRQYYNLRGLLRRTDPGLERLTGLPDYPLRHATGLRDSFRHVPRTPPLSALGFVALSPSFRLADLRAMNPRTALPLLDVRVPEVYDRLDGTSAHALLDAVGFPESARHLAFEVFSRSFFADPRELSAAEMALMFHIYFLGSAEGLLFDVPRAPFPAALWDPLARHLTRHHAEVRTGTAVEHIAPTRDGGFVAATGRDERRYDGVVLALDTAGLRSLAGRCAELGDAAWRERIGRLRTAPPFLVSRLWLDRPVARDRPGFLGTSGFGTLDNISVLERHEDEAARWSARTGGSVIELHAYAVPPGAARDVEEKRLLEQLRRVYPETGPATVLDARHEWHEDCPLFPVGGYGDRPAVRTPHPRLVVAGDLVRTGLPVALMERAATSGFLAANALLERWGVRGQTLWTVPDRGRSALLRALATWGRPPAARERAMRRA
;
A
#
# COMPACT_ATOMS: atom_id res chain seq x y z
N MET A 1 4.47 12.48 14.90
CA MET A 1 3.41 12.72 15.90
C MET A 1 3.76 11.92 17.15
N PRO A 2 4.10 12.58 18.28
CA PRO A 2 4.44 11.88 19.53
C PRO A 2 3.22 11.14 20.07
N ALA A 3 3.49 10.05 20.79
CA ALA A 3 2.46 9.34 21.55
C ALA A 3 1.92 10.25 22.67
N ARG A 4 0.63 10.14 22.96
CA ARG A 4 0.08 10.82 24.15
C ARG A 4 0.69 10.23 25.42
N PRO A 5 0.93 11.04 26.46
CA PRO A 5 1.39 10.57 27.76
C PRO A 5 0.43 9.52 28.36
N GLY A 6 0.97 8.61 29.18
CA GLY A 6 0.22 7.56 29.83
C GLY A 6 1.15 6.54 30.49
N THR A 7 0.58 5.55 31.16
CA THR A 7 1.33 4.44 31.73
C THR A 7 1.98 3.61 30.62
N PRO A 8 3.16 3.00 30.85
CA PRO A 8 3.82 2.16 29.82
C PRO A 8 2.97 0.94 29.41
N ARG A 9 2.20 0.38 30.33
CA ARG A 9 1.34 -0.79 30.17
C ARG A 9 0.05 -0.61 30.97
N VAL A 10 -0.96 -1.41 30.61
CA VAL A 10 -2.19 -1.55 31.39
C VAL A 10 -1.87 -1.91 32.81
N GLN A 11 -2.57 -1.29 33.76
CA GLN A 11 -2.53 -1.59 35.19
C GLN A 11 -3.83 -2.29 35.59
N GLY A 12 -3.73 -3.35 36.42
CA GLY A 12 -4.88 -4.16 36.82
C GLY A 12 -5.32 -5.20 35.76
N ALA A 13 -6.61 -5.49 35.73
CA ALA A 13 -7.17 -6.46 34.78
C ALA A 13 -7.04 -5.93 33.35
N PRO A 14 -6.44 -6.73 32.42
CA PRO A 14 -6.24 -6.30 31.05
C PRO A 14 -7.57 -6.18 30.30
N PRO A 15 -7.85 -5.06 29.63
CA PRO A 15 -8.99 -4.99 28.73
C PRO A 15 -8.77 -5.92 27.55
N SER A 16 -9.87 -6.47 27.02
CA SER A 16 -9.87 -7.40 25.89
C SER A 16 -10.22 -6.70 24.59
N VAL A 17 -9.50 -7.00 23.52
CA VAL A 17 -9.72 -6.41 22.19
C VAL A 17 -9.76 -7.49 21.11
N ALA A 18 -10.84 -7.49 20.31
CA ALA A 18 -10.88 -8.22 19.05
C ALA A 18 -10.27 -7.36 17.94
N VAL A 19 -9.27 -7.89 17.25
CA VAL A 19 -8.74 -7.32 16.02
C VAL A 19 -9.20 -8.20 14.86
N VAL A 20 -10.02 -7.64 13.96
CA VAL A 20 -10.66 -8.37 12.88
C VAL A 20 -9.96 -8.08 11.56
N GLY A 21 -9.23 -9.07 11.05
CA GLY A 21 -8.36 -9.00 9.89
C GLY A 21 -6.88 -8.90 10.27
N ALA A 22 -6.07 -9.84 9.77
CA ALA A 22 -4.63 -9.93 10.03
C ALA A 22 -3.77 -9.46 8.83
N GLY A 23 -4.25 -8.44 8.10
CA GLY A 23 -3.42 -7.65 7.20
C GLY A 23 -2.46 -6.74 7.99
N ILE A 24 -1.64 -5.94 7.28
CA ILE A 24 -0.66 -5.03 7.90
C ILE A 24 -1.29 -4.16 8.99
N ALA A 25 -2.49 -3.62 8.75
CA ALA A 25 -3.17 -2.74 9.70
C ALA A 25 -3.56 -3.46 10.99
N GLY A 26 -4.14 -4.67 10.88
CA GLY A 26 -4.50 -5.48 12.03
C GLY A 26 -3.29 -5.97 12.82
N LEU A 27 -2.25 -6.43 12.11
CA LEU A 27 -0.98 -6.81 12.72
C LEU A 27 -0.33 -5.64 13.46
N ALA A 28 -0.34 -4.44 12.88
CA ALA A 28 0.18 -3.23 13.51
C ALA A 28 -0.61 -2.87 14.79
N ALA A 29 -1.94 -2.90 14.73
CA ALA A 29 -2.78 -2.63 15.89
C ALA A 29 -2.60 -3.69 16.98
N ALA A 30 -2.66 -4.97 16.63
CA ALA A 30 -2.48 -6.08 17.56
C ALA A 30 -1.13 -6.01 18.30
N THR A 31 -0.04 -5.72 17.55
CA THR A 31 1.30 -5.60 18.10
C THR A 31 1.37 -4.52 19.18
N VAL A 32 0.89 -3.32 18.87
CA VAL A 32 0.94 -2.21 19.82
C VAL A 32 0.06 -2.48 21.06
N LEU A 33 -1.12 -3.03 20.88
CA LEU A 33 -2.02 -3.37 21.98
C LEU A 33 -1.42 -4.45 22.89
N ALA A 34 -0.92 -5.55 22.32
CA ALA A 34 -0.34 -6.66 23.07
C ALA A 34 0.94 -6.25 23.82
N GLU A 35 1.84 -5.47 23.21
CA GLU A 35 3.04 -4.91 23.86
C GLU A 35 2.70 -4.07 25.09
N ARG A 36 1.49 -3.51 25.16
CA ARG A 36 1.02 -2.68 26.29
C ARG A 36 0.15 -3.44 27.29
N GLY A 37 0.07 -4.78 27.16
CA GLY A 37 -0.62 -5.62 28.11
C GLY A 37 -2.14 -5.69 27.93
N VAL A 38 -2.65 -5.33 26.75
CA VAL A 38 -4.04 -5.57 26.36
C VAL A 38 -4.19 -7.05 25.97
N SER A 39 -5.28 -7.70 26.39
CA SER A 39 -5.63 -9.05 25.95
C SER A 39 -6.17 -8.99 24.51
N VAL A 40 -5.38 -9.45 23.54
CA VAL A 40 -5.70 -9.35 22.10
C VAL A 40 -6.08 -10.70 21.54
N THR A 41 -7.22 -10.78 20.84
CA THR A 41 -7.53 -11.87 19.91
C THR A 41 -7.53 -11.31 18.49
N LEU A 42 -6.62 -11.80 17.67
CA LEU A 42 -6.48 -11.44 16.25
C LEU A 42 -7.15 -12.50 15.39
N TYR A 43 -8.19 -12.12 14.67
CA TYR A 43 -8.96 -12.98 13.78
C TYR A 43 -8.56 -12.77 12.32
N GLU A 44 -8.35 -13.87 11.59
CA GLU A 44 -8.11 -13.85 10.15
C GLU A 44 -8.90 -14.99 9.48
N LYS A 45 -9.70 -14.63 8.46
CA LYS A 45 -10.52 -15.60 7.71
C LYS A 45 -9.71 -16.59 6.89
N ARG A 46 -8.50 -16.19 6.45
CA ARG A 46 -7.58 -17.04 5.68
C ARG A 46 -6.67 -17.85 6.63
N ALA A 47 -6.07 -18.90 6.09
CA ALA A 47 -5.13 -19.72 6.84
C ALA A 47 -3.75 -19.06 7.01
N TYR A 48 -3.54 -17.85 6.50
CA TYR A 48 -2.27 -17.11 6.51
C TYR A 48 -2.43 -15.65 6.93
N LEU A 49 -1.35 -15.06 7.42
CA LEU A 49 -1.27 -13.66 7.84
C LEU A 49 -0.76 -12.75 6.71
N GLY A 50 -0.87 -11.44 6.90
CA GLY A 50 -0.35 -10.41 6.00
C GLY A 50 -1.38 -9.86 5.02
N GLY A 51 -2.56 -10.48 4.90
CA GLY A 51 -3.62 -10.04 3.99
C GLY A 51 -3.16 -10.01 2.54
N ARG A 52 -3.16 -8.84 1.90
CA ARG A 52 -2.68 -8.66 0.52
C ARG A 52 -1.17 -8.86 0.37
N VAL A 53 -0.39 -8.73 1.43
CA VAL A 53 1.06 -9.04 1.50
C VAL A 53 1.27 -10.40 2.15
N GLY A 54 0.31 -11.29 2.06
CA GLY A 54 0.39 -12.66 2.56
C GLY A 54 1.01 -13.61 1.55
N GLY A 55 1.24 -14.86 2.00
CA GLY A 55 1.70 -15.96 1.15
C GLY A 55 1.20 -17.28 1.69
N TRP A 56 1.10 -18.26 0.81
CA TRP A 56 0.60 -19.61 1.11
C TRP A 56 1.33 -20.67 0.28
N PRO A 57 1.44 -21.90 0.79
CA PRO A 57 2.11 -22.97 0.06
C PRO A 57 1.27 -23.42 -1.14
N VAL A 58 1.96 -23.73 -2.23
CA VAL A 58 1.41 -24.39 -3.42
C VAL A 58 2.32 -25.55 -3.82
N GLU A 59 1.73 -26.64 -4.26
CA GLU A 59 2.47 -27.75 -4.83
C GLU A 59 2.65 -27.52 -6.34
N LEU A 60 3.89 -27.59 -6.81
CA LEU A 60 4.23 -27.49 -8.23
C LEU A 60 4.06 -28.86 -8.91
N ARG A 61 4.00 -28.86 -10.25
CA ARG A 61 3.85 -30.09 -11.06
C ARG A 61 4.99 -31.09 -10.87
N ASP A 62 6.17 -30.62 -10.47
CA ASP A 62 7.33 -31.46 -10.14
C ASP A 62 7.28 -32.07 -8.73
N GLY A 63 6.17 -31.88 -8.00
CA GLY A 63 5.97 -32.35 -6.63
C GLY A 63 6.68 -31.50 -5.57
N THR A 64 7.38 -30.44 -5.94
CA THR A 64 8.01 -29.54 -4.97
C THR A 64 7.00 -28.49 -4.46
N THR A 65 7.21 -28.04 -3.23
CA THR A 65 6.40 -26.95 -2.65
C THR A 65 7.06 -25.60 -2.92
N ALA A 66 6.28 -24.64 -3.35
CA ALA A 66 6.66 -23.23 -3.44
C ALA A 66 5.67 -22.37 -2.65
N THR A 67 6.06 -21.12 -2.35
CA THR A 67 5.19 -20.16 -1.69
C THR A 67 4.62 -19.19 -2.71
N MET A 68 3.31 -19.23 -2.93
CA MET A 68 2.58 -18.25 -3.73
C MET A 68 2.23 -17.03 -2.89
N SER A 69 2.09 -15.89 -3.52
CA SER A 69 1.67 -14.62 -2.92
C SER A 69 0.80 -13.84 -3.91
N ARG A 70 0.35 -12.66 -3.51
CA ARG A 70 -0.34 -11.74 -4.41
C ARG A 70 0.62 -10.79 -5.13
N GLY A 71 1.84 -11.25 -5.30
CA GLY A 71 2.84 -10.64 -6.13
C GLY A 71 3.74 -9.61 -5.42
N PHE A 72 4.52 -8.94 -6.23
CA PHE A 72 5.55 -8.01 -5.82
C PHE A 72 5.00 -6.85 -4.97
N HIS A 73 5.71 -6.54 -3.88
CA HIS A 73 5.44 -5.39 -3.02
C HIS A 73 6.73 -4.65 -2.71
N ALA A 74 6.75 -3.34 -3.02
CA ALA A 74 7.88 -2.45 -2.76
C ALA A 74 7.81 -1.87 -1.34
N PHE A 75 8.78 -2.19 -0.50
CA PHE A 75 8.91 -1.64 0.85
C PHE A 75 9.75 -0.36 0.80
N PHE A 76 9.12 0.76 0.47
CA PHE A 76 9.80 2.04 0.36
C PHE A 76 10.44 2.46 1.68
N ARG A 77 11.58 3.19 1.58
CA ARG A 77 12.36 3.56 2.77
C ARG A 77 11.66 4.59 3.64
N GLN A 78 10.79 5.40 3.09
CA GLN A 78 9.92 6.34 3.80
C GLN A 78 8.68 5.70 4.46
N TYR A 79 8.51 4.39 4.41
CA TYR A 79 7.49 3.67 5.16
C TYR A 79 7.93 3.46 6.61
N TYR A 80 8.02 4.57 7.37
CA TYR A 80 8.64 4.58 8.69
C TYR A 80 7.89 3.74 9.71
N ASN A 81 6.54 3.77 9.71
CA ASN A 81 5.72 3.03 10.66
C ASN A 81 5.70 1.54 10.31
N LEU A 82 5.58 1.19 9.03
CA LEU A 82 5.69 -0.20 8.60
C LEU A 82 7.07 -0.78 8.93
N ARG A 83 8.13 -0.06 8.60
CA ARG A 83 9.51 -0.47 8.96
C ARG A 83 9.69 -0.53 10.48
N GLY A 84 9.05 0.34 11.22
CA GLY A 84 8.98 0.31 12.68
C GLY A 84 8.28 -0.94 13.21
N LEU A 85 7.21 -1.41 12.54
CA LEU A 85 6.56 -2.68 12.87
C LEU A 85 7.50 -3.87 12.62
N LEU A 86 8.16 -3.92 11.46
CA LEU A 86 9.06 -5.02 11.09
C LEU A 86 10.28 -5.11 12.02
N ARG A 87 10.79 -3.97 12.51
CA ARG A 87 11.91 -3.93 13.46
C ARG A 87 11.62 -4.60 14.81
N ARG A 88 10.37 -4.91 15.15
CA ARG A 88 10.03 -5.70 16.33
C ARG A 88 10.65 -7.10 16.30
N THR A 89 10.86 -7.61 15.10
CA THR A 89 11.35 -8.98 14.88
C THR A 89 12.64 -9.06 14.07
N ASP A 90 13.02 -7.94 13.46
CA ASP A 90 14.23 -7.79 12.64
C ASP A 90 14.76 -6.35 12.80
N PRO A 91 15.48 -6.04 13.90
CA PRO A 91 15.92 -4.69 14.21
C PRO A 91 16.76 -4.03 13.10
N GLY A 92 17.61 -4.79 12.41
CA GLY A 92 18.44 -4.36 11.29
C GLY A 92 17.71 -4.31 9.96
N LEU A 93 16.50 -4.89 9.85
CA LEU A 93 15.78 -5.15 8.60
C LEU A 93 16.61 -5.98 7.61
N GLU A 94 17.34 -6.96 8.11
CA GLU A 94 18.26 -7.82 7.34
C GLU A 94 17.51 -8.80 6.42
N ARG A 95 16.23 -9.05 6.72
CA ARG A 95 15.34 -9.86 5.88
C ARG A 95 14.83 -9.11 4.65
N LEU A 96 15.14 -7.81 4.54
CA LEU A 96 14.90 -7.02 3.35
C LEU A 96 16.22 -6.80 2.61
N THR A 97 16.14 -6.74 1.28
CA THR A 97 17.25 -6.37 0.41
C THR A 97 16.86 -5.20 -0.47
N GLY A 98 17.76 -4.21 -0.60
CA GLY A 98 17.54 -3.05 -1.46
C GLY A 98 17.71 -3.42 -2.94
N LEU A 99 16.74 -3.07 -3.76
CA LEU A 99 16.96 -3.09 -5.20
C LEU A 99 17.78 -1.85 -5.60
N PRO A 100 18.78 -2.02 -6.48
CA PRO A 100 19.71 -0.93 -6.82
C PRO A 100 19.07 0.14 -7.70
N ASP A 101 17.94 -0.18 -8.35
CA ASP A 101 17.25 0.68 -9.29
C ASP A 101 15.75 0.39 -9.32
N TYR A 102 15.02 1.35 -9.88
CA TYR A 102 13.63 1.21 -10.31
C TYR A 102 13.58 1.53 -11.81
N PRO A 103 13.95 0.57 -12.68
CA PRO A 103 13.94 0.79 -14.12
C PRO A 103 12.52 0.73 -14.68
N LEU A 104 12.23 1.62 -15.63
CA LEU A 104 10.98 1.66 -16.40
C LEU A 104 11.29 1.52 -17.89
N ARG A 105 10.46 0.77 -18.62
CA ARG A 105 10.54 0.59 -20.05
C ARG A 105 9.18 0.83 -20.71
N HIS A 106 9.15 1.79 -21.63
CA HIS A 106 7.99 2.04 -22.48
C HIS A 106 8.11 1.29 -23.82
N ALA A 107 6.98 0.88 -24.43
CA ALA A 107 6.95 0.14 -25.68
C ALA A 107 7.55 0.91 -26.88
N THR A 108 7.57 2.25 -26.82
CA THR A 108 8.25 3.10 -27.82
C THR A 108 9.78 3.09 -27.73
N GLY A 109 10.35 2.39 -26.75
CA GLY A 109 11.80 2.31 -26.53
C GLY A 109 12.34 3.26 -25.46
N LEU A 110 11.54 4.19 -24.93
CA LEU A 110 11.95 5.04 -23.80
C LEU A 110 12.28 4.18 -22.58
N ARG A 111 13.36 4.57 -21.89
CA ARG A 111 13.82 3.90 -20.67
C ARG A 111 14.13 4.94 -19.62
N ASP A 112 13.52 4.82 -18.46
CA ASP A 112 13.76 5.66 -17.29
C ASP A 112 14.37 4.83 -16.17
N SER A 113 15.09 5.49 -15.25
CA SER A 113 15.73 4.89 -14.10
C SER A 113 15.76 5.90 -12.95
N PHE A 114 15.50 5.43 -11.74
CA PHE A 114 15.62 6.27 -10.54
C PHE A 114 16.96 6.12 -9.84
N ARG A 115 17.88 5.31 -10.36
CA ARG A 115 19.18 5.02 -9.73
C ARG A 115 20.00 6.26 -9.44
N HIS A 116 20.03 7.20 -10.39
CA HIS A 116 20.87 8.40 -10.33
C HIS A 116 20.10 9.67 -9.94
N VAL A 117 18.78 9.56 -9.70
CA VAL A 117 17.98 10.69 -9.26
C VAL A 117 18.38 11.06 -7.83
N PRO A 118 18.72 12.34 -7.56
CA PRO A 118 19.01 12.80 -6.21
C PRO A 118 17.84 12.51 -5.27
N ARG A 119 18.13 12.16 -4.01
CA ARG A 119 17.08 11.73 -3.06
C ARG A 119 16.39 12.88 -2.34
N THR A 120 17.09 14.02 -2.21
CA THR A 120 16.64 15.12 -1.33
C THR A 120 16.04 16.27 -2.13
N PRO A 121 14.86 16.80 -1.74
CA PRO A 121 14.28 18.01 -2.34
C PRO A 121 15.20 19.24 -2.11
N PRO A 122 15.29 20.18 -3.06
CA PRO A 122 14.56 20.23 -4.35
C PRO A 122 15.18 19.37 -5.46
N LEU A 123 16.40 18.84 -5.23
CA LEU A 123 17.17 18.13 -6.27
C LEU A 123 16.49 16.85 -6.74
N SER A 124 15.71 16.20 -5.90
CA SER A 124 14.93 15.00 -6.28
C SER A 124 13.93 15.27 -7.40
N ALA A 125 13.14 16.33 -7.29
CA ALA A 125 12.15 16.70 -8.30
C ALA A 125 12.83 17.25 -9.57
N LEU A 126 13.83 18.13 -9.41
CA LEU A 126 14.58 18.72 -10.54
C LEU A 126 15.41 17.67 -11.27
N GLY A 127 16.11 16.80 -10.51
CA GLY A 127 16.93 15.72 -11.05
C GLY A 127 16.10 14.68 -11.81
N PHE A 128 14.91 14.35 -11.31
CA PHE A 128 14.01 13.46 -12.03
C PHE A 128 13.67 14.01 -13.42
N VAL A 129 13.22 15.27 -13.49
CA VAL A 129 12.90 15.91 -14.78
C VAL A 129 14.14 16.04 -15.68
N ALA A 130 15.30 16.38 -15.12
CA ALA A 130 16.53 16.60 -15.90
C ALA A 130 17.18 15.32 -16.43
N LEU A 131 17.05 14.20 -15.71
CA LEU A 131 17.67 12.92 -16.06
C LEU A 131 16.76 11.98 -16.88
N SER A 132 15.45 12.22 -16.86
CA SER A 132 14.49 11.40 -17.59
C SER A 132 14.47 11.76 -19.07
N PRO A 133 14.68 10.79 -19.99
CA PRO A 133 14.56 11.02 -21.43
C PRO A 133 13.13 11.30 -21.88
N SER A 134 12.16 11.07 -20.99
CA SER A 134 10.74 11.33 -21.25
C SER A 134 10.36 12.81 -21.13
N PHE A 135 11.24 13.67 -20.58
CA PHE A 135 11.05 15.12 -20.51
C PHE A 135 11.96 15.85 -21.48
N ARG A 136 11.40 16.78 -22.24
CA ARG A 136 12.13 17.73 -23.10
C ARG A 136 12.00 19.14 -22.55
N LEU A 137 13.03 19.97 -22.72
CA LEU A 137 12.98 21.38 -22.28
C LEU A 137 11.82 22.17 -22.92
N ALA A 138 11.46 21.84 -24.17
CA ALA A 138 10.32 22.45 -24.84
C ALA A 138 9.00 22.12 -24.14
N ASP A 139 8.84 20.88 -23.66
CA ASP A 139 7.63 20.42 -22.99
C ASP A 139 7.43 21.15 -21.64
N LEU A 140 8.53 21.42 -20.92
CA LEU A 140 8.47 22.18 -19.67
C LEU A 140 7.99 23.63 -19.85
N ARG A 141 8.29 24.23 -21.02
CA ARG A 141 7.80 25.60 -21.36
C ARG A 141 6.30 25.60 -21.69
N ALA A 142 5.77 24.47 -22.14
CA ALA A 142 4.34 24.31 -22.42
C ALA A 142 3.50 24.05 -21.17
N MET A 143 4.11 23.71 -20.05
CA MET A 143 3.39 23.47 -18.79
C MET A 143 2.75 24.75 -18.26
N ASN A 144 1.52 24.61 -17.73
CA ASN A 144 0.80 25.71 -17.08
C ASN A 144 1.37 25.98 -15.68
N PRO A 145 2.11 27.09 -15.44
CA PRO A 145 2.73 27.34 -14.16
C PRO A 145 1.71 27.61 -13.04
N ARG A 146 0.52 28.09 -13.35
CA ARG A 146 -0.52 28.34 -12.34
C ARG A 146 -1.09 27.05 -11.74
N THR A 147 -1.05 25.96 -12.48
CA THR A 147 -1.51 24.65 -12.03
C THR A 147 -0.34 23.79 -11.52
N ALA A 148 0.82 23.86 -12.18
CA ALA A 148 2.00 23.05 -11.83
C ALA A 148 2.69 23.53 -10.54
N LEU A 149 2.93 24.84 -10.39
CA LEU A 149 3.66 25.37 -9.23
C LEU A 149 3.00 25.04 -7.87
N PRO A 150 1.66 25.10 -7.69
CA PRO A 150 1.04 24.70 -6.44
C PRO A 150 1.31 23.26 -6.01
N LEU A 151 1.66 22.36 -6.95
CA LEU A 151 2.04 20.97 -6.63
C LEU A 151 3.42 20.86 -5.97
N LEU A 152 4.24 21.91 -6.01
CA LEU A 152 5.52 21.95 -5.30
C LEU A 152 5.38 22.16 -3.78
N ASP A 153 4.18 22.51 -3.29
CA ASP A 153 3.86 22.60 -1.86
C ASP A 153 2.53 21.90 -1.57
N VAL A 154 2.52 20.59 -1.72
CA VAL A 154 1.38 19.77 -1.30
C VAL A 154 1.33 19.75 0.21
N ARG A 155 0.16 20.08 0.77
CA ARG A 155 -0.11 20.08 2.21
C ARG A 155 -1.16 19.01 2.52
N VAL A 156 -0.93 18.27 3.59
CA VAL A 156 -1.84 17.20 4.01
C VAL A 156 -2.41 17.57 5.39
N PRO A 157 -3.75 17.56 5.59
CA PRO A 157 -4.78 17.00 4.69
C PRO A 157 -5.37 17.96 3.64
N GLU A 158 -4.99 19.24 3.57
CA GLU A 158 -5.63 20.27 2.73
C GLU A 158 -5.63 19.95 1.22
N VAL A 159 -4.77 19.03 0.76
CA VAL A 159 -4.73 18.57 -0.62
C VAL A 159 -6.07 17.95 -1.06
N TYR A 160 -6.77 17.29 -0.13
CA TYR A 160 -8.07 16.69 -0.41
C TYR A 160 -9.17 17.73 -0.61
N ASP A 161 -9.18 18.81 0.18
CA ASP A 161 -10.14 19.91 -0.01
C ASP A 161 -9.99 20.60 -1.38
N ARG A 162 -8.80 20.51 -1.97
CA ARG A 162 -8.48 21.20 -3.22
C ARG A 162 -8.60 20.32 -4.45
N LEU A 163 -8.22 19.06 -4.37
CA LEU A 163 -7.98 18.19 -5.52
C LEU A 163 -8.82 16.93 -5.53
N ASP A 164 -9.57 16.60 -4.46
CA ASP A 164 -10.34 15.35 -4.42
C ASP A 164 -11.49 15.35 -5.45
N GLY A 165 -12.08 16.51 -5.76
CA GLY A 165 -13.11 16.66 -6.78
C GLY A 165 -12.60 16.64 -8.24
N THR A 166 -11.30 16.39 -8.46
CA THR A 166 -10.66 16.35 -9.76
C THR A 166 -10.00 15.00 -9.99
N SER A 167 -10.04 14.46 -11.20
CA SER A 167 -9.32 13.22 -11.52
C SER A 167 -7.83 13.47 -11.73
N ALA A 168 -7.01 12.44 -11.50
CA ALA A 168 -5.58 12.48 -11.77
C ALA A 168 -5.30 12.85 -13.25
N HIS A 169 -6.08 12.29 -14.17
CA HIS A 169 -6.00 12.62 -15.60
C HIS A 169 -6.26 14.10 -15.87
N ALA A 170 -7.38 14.65 -15.38
CA ALA A 170 -7.73 16.05 -15.57
C ALA A 170 -6.71 17.02 -14.93
N LEU A 171 -6.09 16.64 -13.81
CA LEU A 171 -5.01 17.41 -13.21
C LEU A 171 -3.78 17.46 -14.12
N LEU A 172 -3.37 16.33 -14.70
CA LEU A 172 -2.23 16.28 -15.62
C LEU A 172 -2.50 17.08 -16.90
N ASP A 173 -3.74 17.07 -17.43
CA ASP A 173 -4.14 17.91 -18.55
C ASP A 173 -4.07 19.40 -18.19
N ALA A 174 -4.61 19.79 -17.05
CA ALA A 174 -4.59 21.17 -16.58
C ALA A 174 -3.17 21.70 -16.31
N VAL A 175 -2.27 20.82 -15.91
CA VAL A 175 -0.83 21.11 -15.76
C VAL A 175 -0.14 21.26 -17.12
N GLY A 176 -0.70 20.68 -18.19
CA GLY A 176 -0.01 20.53 -19.48
C GLY A 176 1.15 19.55 -19.37
N PHE A 177 0.95 18.44 -18.61
CA PHE A 177 2.00 17.44 -18.39
C PHE A 177 2.38 16.78 -19.72
N PRO A 178 3.70 16.67 -20.04
CA PRO A 178 4.15 16.17 -21.34
C PRO A 178 3.60 14.79 -21.66
N GLU A 179 3.08 14.59 -22.87
CA GLU A 179 2.54 13.29 -23.29
C GLU A 179 3.59 12.19 -23.23
N SER A 180 4.84 12.52 -23.63
CA SER A 180 5.99 11.59 -23.53
C SER A 180 6.32 11.15 -22.12
N ALA A 181 5.93 11.91 -21.09
CA ALA A 181 6.18 11.61 -19.68
C ALA A 181 4.94 11.13 -18.93
N ARG A 182 3.75 11.11 -19.54
CA ARG A 182 2.51 10.69 -18.89
C ARG A 182 2.57 9.27 -18.35
N HIS A 183 3.25 8.38 -19.08
CA HIS A 183 3.45 7.01 -18.63
C HIS A 183 4.16 6.94 -17.27
N LEU A 184 5.12 7.85 -16.98
CA LEU A 184 5.81 7.89 -15.69
C LEU A 184 4.85 8.25 -14.55
N ALA A 185 3.99 9.27 -14.76
CA ALA A 185 3.00 9.64 -13.75
C ALA A 185 1.95 8.54 -13.56
N PHE A 186 1.52 7.89 -14.63
CA PHE A 186 0.51 6.83 -14.55
C PHE A 186 1.08 5.53 -13.99
N GLU A 187 2.24 5.07 -14.49
CA GLU A 187 2.82 3.79 -14.07
C GLU A 187 3.33 3.83 -12.62
N VAL A 188 4.02 4.91 -12.24
CA VAL A 188 4.60 4.99 -10.89
C VAL A 188 3.55 5.34 -9.84
N PHE A 189 2.56 6.16 -10.16
CA PHE A 189 1.63 6.68 -9.16
C PHE A 189 0.22 6.09 -9.26
N SER A 190 -0.43 6.16 -10.42
CA SER A 190 -1.82 5.72 -10.54
C SER A 190 -1.97 4.20 -10.47
N ARG A 191 -1.05 3.45 -11.07
CA ARG A 191 -1.09 1.98 -11.03
C ARG A 191 -0.82 1.42 -9.65
N SER A 192 -0.05 2.13 -8.81
CA SER A 192 0.09 1.77 -7.40
C SER A 192 -1.25 1.76 -6.62
N PHE A 193 -2.28 2.44 -7.14
CA PHE A 193 -3.64 2.42 -6.62
C PHE A 193 -4.59 1.51 -7.40
N PHE A 194 -4.11 0.75 -8.37
CA PHE A 194 -4.93 -0.15 -9.20
C PHE A 194 -6.12 0.55 -9.86
N ALA A 195 -5.96 1.80 -10.28
CA ALA A 195 -7.06 2.62 -10.77
C ALA A 195 -6.72 3.30 -12.10
N ASP A 196 -7.74 3.44 -12.97
CA ASP A 196 -7.65 4.33 -14.13
C ASP A 196 -7.45 5.78 -13.64
N PRO A 197 -6.52 6.54 -14.23
CA PRO A 197 -6.30 7.94 -13.86
C PRO A 197 -7.53 8.84 -14.00
N ARG A 198 -8.51 8.46 -14.80
CA ARG A 198 -9.78 9.20 -14.92
C ARG A 198 -10.71 8.99 -13.73
N GLU A 199 -10.57 7.86 -13.04
CA GLU A 199 -11.35 7.55 -11.83
C GLU A 199 -10.61 7.91 -10.53
N LEU A 200 -9.27 7.92 -10.55
CA LEU A 200 -8.44 8.21 -9.39
C LEU A 200 -8.52 9.70 -9.01
N SER A 201 -8.75 9.99 -7.73
CA SER A 201 -8.65 11.34 -7.17
C SER A 201 -7.25 11.94 -7.38
N ALA A 202 -7.19 13.15 -7.92
CA ALA A 202 -5.94 13.91 -8.08
C ALA A 202 -5.24 14.19 -6.74
N ALA A 203 -5.98 14.22 -5.63
CA ALA A 203 -5.41 14.38 -4.31
C ALA A 203 -4.51 13.20 -3.91
N GLU A 204 -4.90 11.96 -4.23
CA GLU A 204 -4.07 10.78 -3.98
C GLU A 204 -2.79 10.79 -4.84
N MET A 205 -2.87 11.17 -6.11
CA MET A 205 -1.69 11.32 -6.97
C MET A 205 -0.75 12.42 -6.46
N ALA A 206 -1.29 13.58 -6.08
CA ALA A 206 -0.49 14.68 -5.52
C ALA A 206 0.15 14.30 -4.18
N LEU A 207 -0.56 13.52 -3.34
CA LEU A 207 -0.02 12.96 -2.09
C LEU A 207 1.18 12.05 -2.35
N MET A 208 1.10 11.15 -3.34
CA MET A 208 2.23 10.28 -3.71
C MET A 208 3.42 11.09 -4.19
N PHE A 209 3.20 12.08 -5.05
CA PHE A 209 4.26 13.00 -5.47
C PHE A 209 4.91 13.72 -4.28
N HIS A 210 4.10 14.18 -3.31
CA HIS A 210 4.61 14.76 -2.07
C HIS A 210 5.47 13.76 -1.29
N ILE A 211 4.98 12.55 -1.05
CA ILE A 211 5.71 11.55 -0.25
C ILE A 211 7.09 11.25 -0.85
N TYR A 212 7.17 11.08 -2.16
CA TYR A 212 8.40 10.60 -2.79
C TYR A 212 9.37 11.70 -3.24
N PHE A 213 8.87 12.88 -3.62
CA PHE A 213 9.71 13.92 -4.23
C PHE A 213 9.83 15.21 -3.42
N LEU A 214 8.87 15.52 -2.56
CA LEU A 214 8.84 16.79 -1.83
C LEU A 214 9.07 16.65 -0.33
N GLY A 215 8.58 15.58 0.27
CA GLY A 215 8.56 15.35 1.71
C GLY A 215 9.66 14.42 2.21
N SER A 216 10.15 13.51 1.41
CA SER A 216 11.16 12.54 1.83
C SER A 216 12.56 12.88 1.34
N ALA A 217 13.58 12.30 1.98
CA ALA A 217 14.97 12.32 1.54
C ALA A 217 15.48 10.91 1.18
N GLU A 218 14.60 9.93 1.09
CA GLU A 218 14.89 8.54 0.78
C GLU A 218 14.81 8.27 -0.73
N GLY A 219 14.12 9.12 -1.49
CA GLY A 219 13.88 8.96 -2.93
C GLY A 219 12.92 7.81 -3.25
N LEU A 220 12.85 7.43 -4.52
CA LEU A 220 12.08 6.27 -4.99
C LEU A 220 12.89 4.97 -4.87
N LEU A 221 13.46 4.74 -3.68
CA LEU A 221 14.19 3.51 -3.37
C LEU A 221 13.36 2.63 -2.46
N PHE A 222 13.36 1.36 -2.76
CA PHE A 222 12.64 0.38 -1.97
C PHE A 222 13.47 -0.88 -1.76
N ASP A 223 13.06 -1.61 -0.75
CA ASP A 223 13.59 -2.91 -0.41
C ASP A 223 12.52 -3.97 -0.72
N VAL A 224 12.95 -5.22 -0.91
CA VAL A 224 12.09 -6.38 -1.10
C VAL A 224 12.49 -7.47 -0.11
N PRO A 225 11.59 -8.35 0.33
CA PRO A 225 11.95 -9.47 1.19
C PRO A 225 12.91 -10.45 0.49
N ARG A 226 13.88 -10.97 1.25
CA ARG A 226 14.82 -12.00 0.79
C ARG A 226 14.21 -13.40 0.74
N ALA A 227 13.09 -13.60 1.42
CA ALA A 227 12.36 -14.87 1.45
C ALA A 227 10.87 -14.58 1.27
N PRO A 228 10.02 -15.57 0.99
CA PRO A 228 8.58 -15.40 0.92
C PRO A 228 8.00 -14.65 2.12
N PHE A 229 6.97 -13.84 1.91
CA PHE A 229 6.40 -12.95 2.92
C PHE A 229 6.11 -13.62 4.27
N PRO A 230 5.53 -14.84 4.35
CA PRO A 230 5.31 -15.49 5.64
C PRO A 230 6.62 -15.64 6.41
N ALA A 231 7.62 -16.25 5.80
CA ALA A 231 8.90 -16.57 6.45
C ALA A 231 9.71 -15.30 6.81
N ALA A 232 9.73 -14.33 5.91
CA ALA A 232 10.47 -13.08 6.13
C ALA A 232 9.82 -12.16 7.17
N LEU A 233 8.49 -12.05 7.18
CA LEU A 233 7.78 -10.97 7.86
C LEU A 233 6.78 -11.46 8.92
N TRP A 234 5.83 -12.33 8.51
CA TRP A 234 4.64 -12.55 9.31
C TRP A 234 4.76 -13.64 10.35
N ASP A 235 5.47 -14.74 10.09
CA ASP A 235 5.70 -15.79 11.07
C ASP A 235 6.54 -15.28 12.25
N PRO A 236 7.62 -14.48 12.03
CA PRO A 236 8.32 -13.84 13.13
C PRO A 236 7.41 -12.92 13.95
N LEU A 237 6.52 -12.15 13.29
CA LEU A 237 5.62 -11.24 13.96
C LEU A 237 4.52 -11.99 14.72
N ALA A 238 4.01 -13.09 14.18
CA ALA A 238 3.09 -13.98 14.90
C ALA A 238 3.71 -14.52 16.19
N ARG A 239 4.97 -15.00 16.13
CA ARG A 239 5.71 -15.41 17.33
C ARG A 239 5.92 -14.27 18.32
N HIS A 240 6.14 -13.04 17.84
CA HIS A 240 6.21 -11.86 18.71
C HIS A 240 4.87 -11.58 19.41
N LEU A 241 3.76 -11.64 18.70
CA LEU A 241 2.41 -11.49 19.25
C LEU A 241 2.12 -12.55 20.34
N THR A 242 2.43 -13.82 20.07
CA THR A 242 2.25 -14.93 21.04
C THR A 242 3.09 -14.72 22.29
N ARG A 243 4.34 -14.23 22.19
CA ARG A 243 5.17 -13.87 23.35
C ARG A 243 4.57 -12.73 24.19
N HIS A 244 3.74 -11.90 23.61
CA HIS A 244 2.97 -10.86 24.29
C HIS A 244 1.54 -11.31 24.62
N HIS A 245 1.30 -12.64 24.66
CA HIS A 245 0.03 -13.26 25.06
C HIS A 245 -1.16 -12.91 24.14
N ALA A 246 -0.92 -12.48 22.90
CA ALA A 246 -1.98 -12.35 21.93
C ALA A 246 -2.37 -13.72 21.36
N GLU A 247 -3.67 -13.97 21.25
CA GLU A 247 -4.23 -15.13 20.56
C GLU A 247 -4.37 -14.83 19.06
N VAL A 248 -3.74 -15.63 18.20
CA VAL A 248 -3.84 -15.48 16.73
C VAL A 248 -4.70 -16.62 16.18
N ARG A 249 -5.85 -16.30 15.60
CA ARG A 249 -6.82 -17.26 15.06
C ARG A 249 -6.94 -17.09 13.54
N THR A 250 -6.14 -17.83 12.80
CA THR A 250 -6.26 -17.96 11.34
C THR A 250 -7.36 -18.95 10.98
N GLY A 251 -7.88 -18.90 9.74
CA GLY A 251 -8.99 -19.72 9.28
C GLY A 251 -10.32 -19.42 10.01
N THR A 252 -10.41 -18.26 10.68
CA THR A 252 -11.54 -17.89 11.54
C THR A 252 -12.14 -16.55 11.09
N ALA A 253 -13.29 -16.62 10.44
CA ALA A 253 -14.02 -15.42 10.03
C ALA A 253 -14.89 -14.89 11.16
N VAL A 254 -14.82 -13.58 11.45
CA VAL A 254 -15.80 -12.90 12.28
C VAL A 254 -17.01 -12.58 11.41
N GLU A 255 -18.15 -13.16 11.74
CA GLU A 255 -19.37 -13.08 10.97
C GLU A 255 -20.29 -11.96 11.46
N HIS A 256 -20.31 -11.72 12.76
CA HIS A 256 -21.18 -10.72 13.39
C HIS A 256 -20.47 -10.02 14.55
N ILE A 257 -20.75 -8.73 14.73
CA ILE A 257 -20.31 -7.94 15.89
C ILE A 257 -21.51 -7.10 16.37
N ALA A 258 -21.83 -7.23 17.64
CA ALA A 258 -22.89 -6.45 18.28
C ALA A 258 -22.35 -5.71 19.53
N PRO A 259 -22.76 -4.45 19.75
CA PRO A 259 -22.44 -3.76 21.01
C PRO A 259 -23.20 -4.38 22.17
N THR A 260 -22.63 -4.32 23.36
CA THR A 260 -23.26 -4.77 24.61
C THR A 260 -23.72 -3.58 25.45
N ARG A 261 -24.66 -3.80 26.39
CA ARG A 261 -25.22 -2.73 27.26
C ARG A 261 -24.17 -2.02 28.12
N ASP A 262 -23.08 -2.71 28.45
CA ASP A 262 -21.95 -2.16 29.23
C ASP A 262 -20.89 -1.46 28.35
N GLY A 263 -21.22 -1.27 27.07
CA GLY A 263 -20.38 -0.53 26.10
C GLY A 263 -19.20 -1.33 25.54
N GLY A 264 -19.19 -2.66 25.73
CA GLY A 264 -18.31 -3.61 25.03
C GLY A 264 -18.92 -4.13 23.75
N PHE A 265 -18.42 -5.29 23.28
CA PHE A 265 -18.88 -5.98 22.08
C PHE A 265 -18.94 -7.49 22.27
N VAL A 266 -19.81 -8.14 21.53
CA VAL A 266 -19.77 -9.58 21.27
C VAL A 266 -19.35 -9.78 19.81
N ALA A 267 -18.32 -10.59 19.59
CA ALA A 267 -17.93 -11.03 18.25
C ALA A 267 -18.25 -12.51 18.10
N ALA A 268 -18.97 -12.84 17.01
CA ALA A 268 -19.37 -14.20 16.67
C ALA A 268 -18.54 -14.75 15.52
N THR A 269 -18.08 -16.00 15.67
CA THR A 269 -17.31 -16.77 14.69
C THR A 269 -17.92 -18.16 14.55
N GLY A 270 -18.81 -18.37 13.56
CA GLY A 270 -19.59 -19.60 13.48
C GLY A 270 -20.48 -19.78 14.72
N ARG A 271 -20.20 -20.82 15.54
CA ARG A 271 -20.96 -21.08 16.78
C ARG A 271 -20.31 -20.50 18.05
N ASP A 272 -19.12 -19.89 17.95
CA ASP A 272 -18.37 -19.35 19.10
C ASP A 272 -18.62 -17.85 19.21
N GLU A 273 -19.01 -17.39 20.41
CA GLU A 273 -19.24 -15.98 20.73
C GLU A 273 -18.32 -15.56 21.87
N ARG A 274 -17.63 -14.43 21.70
CA ARG A 274 -16.73 -13.89 22.72
C ARG A 274 -16.98 -12.41 22.95
N ARG A 275 -16.86 -12.00 24.23
CA ARG A 275 -16.99 -10.59 24.63
C ARG A 275 -15.64 -9.90 24.58
N TYR A 276 -15.69 -8.61 24.21
CA TYR A 276 -14.51 -7.73 24.12
C TYR A 276 -14.85 -6.32 24.61
N ASP A 277 -13.88 -5.68 25.25
CA ASP A 277 -13.96 -4.29 25.67
C ASP A 277 -13.79 -3.31 24.52
N GLY A 278 -13.17 -3.73 23.42
CA GLY A 278 -12.97 -2.93 22.22
C GLY A 278 -12.78 -3.78 20.96
N VAL A 279 -12.99 -3.15 19.80
CA VAL A 279 -12.85 -3.80 18.49
C VAL A 279 -12.05 -2.92 17.54
N VAL A 280 -11.12 -3.55 16.81
CA VAL A 280 -10.41 -2.97 15.66
C VAL A 280 -10.90 -3.67 14.40
N LEU A 281 -11.57 -2.94 13.51
CA LEU A 281 -11.95 -3.43 12.18
C LEU A 281 -10.79 -3.15 11.21
N ALA A 282 -9.97 -4.16 10.94
CA ALA A 282 -8.82 -4.08 10.04
C ALA A 282 -9.08 -4.86 8.73
N LEU A 283 -10.26 -4.65 8.17
CA LEU A 283 -10.80 -5.35 7.01
C LEU A 283 -10.44 -4.62 5.70
N ASP A 284 -10.45 -5.37 4.59
CA ASP A 284 -10.49 -4.78 3.25
C ASP A 284 -11.83 -4.08 3.00
N THR A 285 -11.92 -3.34 1.89
CA THR A 285 -13.13 -2.57 1.52
C THR A 285 -14.37 -3.45 1.45
N ALA A 286 -14.28 -4.60 0.81
CA ALA A 286 -15.42 -5.51 0.65
C ALA A 286 -15.82 -6.15 1.99
N GLY A 287 -14.84 -6.55 2.80
CA GLY A 287 -15.06 -7.11 4.14
C GLY A 287 -15.71 -6.10 5.09
N LEU A 288 -15.23 -4.85 5.09
CA LEU A 288 -15.80 -3.79 5.91
C LEU A 288 -17.25 -3.46 5.51
N ARG A 289 -17.54 -3.32 4.21
CA ARG A 289 -18.89 -3.14 3.69
C ARG A 289 -19.82 -4.29 4.08
N SER A 290 -19.34 -5.51 3.89
CA SER A 290 -20.12 -6.72 4.19
C SER A 290 -20.44 -6.81 5.68
N LEU A 291 -19.47 -6.57 6.56
CA LEU A 291 -19.69 -6.62 8.01
C LEU A 291 -20.63 -5.49 8.47
N ALA A 292 -20.39 -4.25 8.03
CA ALA A 292 -21.26 -3.11 8.38
C ALA A 292 -22.70 -3.28 7.86
N GLY A 293 -22.88 -3.93 6.70
CA GLY A 293 -24.20 -4.22 6.15
C GLY A 293 -24.97 -5.31 6.92
N ARG A 294 -24.26 -6.29 7.50
CA ARG A 294 -24.89 -7.34 8.31
C ARG A 294 -25.12 -6.94 9.78
N CYS A 295 -24.36 -6.01 10.29
CA CYS A 295 -24.38 -5.60 11.69
C CYS A 295 -25.07 -4.23 11.84
N ALA A 296 -26.39 -4.20 11.88
CA ALA A 296 -27.19 -2.97 11.93
C ALA A 296 -26.89 -2.09 13.18
N GLU A 297 -26.39 -2.68 14.24
CA GLU A 297 -26.01 -1.99 15.49
C GLU A 297 -24.58 -1.46 15.51
N LEU A 298 -23.79 -1.76 14.46
CA LEU A 298 -22.40 -1.37 14.36
C LEU A 298 -22.28 0.09 13.88
N GLY A 299 -21.85 0.99 14.74
CA GLY A 299 -21.81 2.43 14.46
C GLY A 299 -23.21 3.05 14.34
N ASP A 300 -23.30 4.24 13.75
CA ASP A 300 -24.59 4.87 13.43
C ASP A 300 -25.00 4.66 11.95
N ALA A 301 -26.22 5.02 11.61
CA ALA A 301 -26.75 4.87 10.25
C ALA A 301 -25.92 5.64 9.22
N ALA A 302 -25.52 6.87 9.52
CA ALA A 302 -24.73 7.71 8.62
C ALA A 302 -23.32 7.15 8.39
N TRP A 303 -22.71 6.54 9.41
CA TRP A 303 -21.43 5.85 9.26
C TRP A 303 -21.56 4.63 8.37
N ARG A 304 -22.58 3.78 8.58
CA ARG A 304 -22.82 2.59 7.76
C ARG A 304 -23.13 2.94 6.31
N GLU A 305 -23.89 4.00 6.07
CA GLU A 305 -24.17 4.50 4.72
C GLU A 305 -22.88 4.92 3.99
N ARG A 306 -21.98 5.68 4.65
CA ARG A 306 -20.67 6.02 4.07
C ARG A 306 -19.84 4.78 3.76
N ILE A 307 -19.80 3.79 4.69
CA ILE A 307 -19.11 2.52 4.44
C ILE A 307 -19.71 1.80 3.23
N GLY A 308 -21.03 1.82 3.07
CA GLY A 308 -21.72 1.23 1.93
C GLY A 308 -21.32 1.81 0.57
N ARG A 309 -20.93 3.11 0.52
CA ARG A 309 -20.48 3.79 -0.71
C ARG A 309 -19.02 3.51 -1.10
N LEU A 310 -18.23 2.91 -0.22
CA LEU A 310 -16.85 2.55 -0.53
C LEU A 310 -16.80 1.60 -1.75
N ARG A 311 -15.82 1.80 -2.61
CA ARG A 311 -15.64 1.02 -3.84
C ARG A 311 -14.31 0.27 -3.81
N THR A 312 -14.27 -0.85 -4.51
CA THR A 312 -13.02 -1.55 -4.84
C THR A 312 -12.50 -1.08 -6.20
N ALA A 313 -11.19 -1.10 -6.35
CA ALA A 313 -10.53 -0.88 -7.63
C ALA A 313 -10.86 -2.03 -8.60
N PRO A 314 -10.65 -1.82 -9.92
CA PRO A 314 -10.74 -2.89 -10.91
C PRO A 314 -9.85 -4.09 -10.56
N PRO A 315 -10.09 -5.25 -11.19
CA PRO A 315 -9.29 -6.45 -10.96
C PRO A 315 -7.80 -6.22 -11.24
N PHE A 316 -6.97 -6.97 -10.54
CA PHE A 316 -5.58 -7.16 -10.91
C PHE A 316 -5.27 -8.65 -11.09
N LEU A 317 -4.30 -8.93 -11.96
CA LEU A 317 -3.80 -10.27 -12.24
C LEU A 317 -2.32 -10.35 -11.90
N VAL A 318 -1.96 -11.38 -11.16
CA VAL A 318 -0.56 -11.78 -10.94
C VAL A 318 -0.37 -13.15 -11.55
N SER A 319 0.63 -13.29 -12.43
CA SER A 319 1.00 -14.56 -13.05
C SER A 319 2.43 -14.92 -12.68
N ARG A 320 2.63 -15.96 -11.87
CA ARG A 320 3.96 -16.50 -11.55
C ARG A 320 4.23 -17.71 -12.42
N LEU A 321 5.35 -17.67 -13.12
CA LEU A 321 5.77 -18.65 -14.11
C LEU A 321 7.10 -19.27 -13.71
N TRP A 322 7.19 -20.60 -13.74
CA TRP A 322 8.43 -21.34 -13.61
C TRP A 322 8.84 -21.82 -15.00
N LEU A 323 9.97 -21.30 -15.48
CA LEU A 323 10.48 -21.56 -16.83
C LEU A 323 11.62 -22.58 -16.81
N ASP A 324 11.71 -23.41 -17.86
CA ASP A 324 12.79 -24.40 -18.01
C ASP A 324 14.16 -23.80 -18.34
N ARG A 325 14.22 -22.49 -18.66
CA ARG A 325 15.44 -21.77 -19.05
C ARG A 325 15.60 -20.48 -18.27
N PRO A 326 16.85 -20.07 -18.00
CA PRO A 326 17.12 -18.81 -17.33
C PRO A 326 16.85 -17.63 -18.23
N VAL A 327 16.36 -16.52 -17.68
CA VAL A 327 16.39 -15.23 -18.35
C VAL A 327 17.82 -14.69 -18.41
N ALA A 328 18.08 -13.78 -19.34
CA ALA A 328 19.40 -13.17 -19.53
C ALA A 328 19.90 -12.54 -18.20
N ARG A 329 21.21 -12.67 -17.95
CA ARG A 329 21.82 -12.27 -16.65
C ARG A 329 21.71 -10.77 -16.36
N ASP A 330 21.62 -9.94 -17.39
CA ASP A 330 21.48 -8.48 -17.30
C ASP A 330 20.05 -8.02 -17.01
N ARG A 331 19.06 -8.95 -16.97
CA ARG A 331 17.69 -8.59 -16.61
C ARG A 331 17.64 -8.17 -15.13
N PRO A 332 17.03 -7.01 -14.83
CA PRO A 332 16.87 -6.56 -13.45
C PRO A 332 15.91 -7.47 -12.66
N GLY A 333 16.03 -7.47 -11.34
CA GLY A 333 15.11 -8.18 -10.46
C GLY A 333 13.68 -7.63 -10.51
N PHE A 334 13.53 -6.35 -10.90
CA PHE A 334 12.25 -5.69 -11.12
C PHE A 334 12.36 -4.77 -12.35
N LEU A 335 11.35 -4.78 -13.21
CA LEU A 335 11.19 -3.88 -14.36
C LEU A 335 9.73 -3.42 -14.44
N GLY A 336 9.49 -2.12 -14.27
CA GLY A 336 8.20 -1.51 -14.63
C GLY A 336 8.07 -1.38 -16.15
N THR A 337 6.88 -1.67 -16.67
CA THR A 337 6.59 -1.64 -18.11
C THR A 337 5.37 -0.79 -18.40
N SER A 338 5.34 -0.15 -19.57
CA SER A 338 4.16 0.56 -20.08
C SER A 338 4.06 0.49 -21.60
N GLY A 339 2.82 0.57 -22.11
CA GLY A 339 2.54 0.40 -23.53
C GLY A 339 2.66 -1.05 -24.04
N PHE A 340 2.84 -2.02 -23.14
CA PHE A 340 2.85 -3.45 -23.43
C PHE A 340 1.51 -4.10 -23.02
N GLY A 341 0.41 -3.58 -23.55
CA GLY A 341 -0.94 -4.03 -23.19
C GLY A 341 -1.22 -3.79 -21.71
N THR A 342 -1.62 -4.85 -21.01
CA THR A 342 -1.89 -4.82 -19.58
C THR A 342 -0.70 -5.20 -18.69
N LEU A 343 0.46 -5.52 -19.28
CA LEU A 343 1.67 -5.84 -18.53
C LEU A 343 2.28 -4.58 -17.89
N ASP A 344 2.23 -4.50 -16.56
CA ASP A 344 2.70 -3.36 -15.76
C ASP A 344 4.09 -3.53 -15.17
N ASN A 345 4.44 -4.77 -14.80
CA ASN A 345 5.80 -5.06 -14.41
C ASN A 345 6.17 -6.54 -14.57
N ILE A 346 7.47 -6.78 -14.58
CA ILE A 346 8.10 -8.08 -14.59
C ILE A 346 9.04 -8.14 -13.39
N SER A 347 8.89 -9.16 -12.55
CA SER A 347 9.82 -9.46 -11.47
C SER A 347 10.54 -10.79 -11.77
N VAL A 348 11.87 -10.79 -11.68
CA VAL A 348 12.71 -12.00 -11.78
C VAL A 348 13.05 -12.38 -10.35
N LEU A 349 12.27 -13.30 -9.77
CA LEU A 349 12.25 -13.54 -8.32
C LEU A 349 13.56 -14.10 -7.80
N GLU A 350 14.23 -14.99 -8.54
CA GLU A 350 15.51 -15.55 -8.14
C GLU A 350 16.64 -14.51 -7.98
N ARG A 351 16.43 -13.26 -8.40
CA ARG A 351 17.39 -12.17 -8.21
C ARG A 351 17.41 -11.61 -6.80
N HIS A 352 16.37 -11.89 -6.01
CA HIS A 352 16.23 -11.31 -4.66
C HIS A 352 15.52 -12.19 -3.64
N GLU A 353 14.82 -13.25 -4.06
CA GLU A 353 14.10 -14.17 -3.18
C GLU A 353 14.80 -15.53 -3.11
N ASP A 354 15.15 -15.96 -1.92
CA ASP A 354 15.94 -17.16 -1.66
C ASP A 354 15.24 -18.47 -2.10
N GLU A 355 13.91 -18.56 -2.01
CA GLU A 355 13.16 -19.75 -2.42
C GLU A 355 13.22 -19.90 -3.95
N ALA A 356 12.95 -18.83 -4.68
CA ALA A 356 13.07 -18.80 -6.14
C ALA A 356 14.51 -19.04 -6.60
N ALA A 357 15.50 -18.47 -5.88
CA ALA A 357 16.92 -18.69 -6.18
C ALA A 357 17.32 -20.16 -6.01
N ARG A 358 16.87 -20.84 -4.96
CA ARG A 358 17.11 -22.28 -4.75
C ARG A 358 16.46 -23.13 -5.85
N TRP A 359 15.22 -22.79 -6.24
CA TRP A 359 14.55 -23.49 -7.33
C TRP A 359 15.30 -23.30 -8.65
N SER A 360 15.68 -22.07 -8.99
CA SER A 360 16.46 -21.74 -10.19
C SER A 360 17.82 -22.46 -10.22
N ALA A 361 18.55 -22.49 -9.10
CA ALA A 361 19.82 -23.20 -9.00
C ALA A 361 19.70 -24.71 -9.20
N ARG A 362 18.59 -25.33 -8.76
CA ARG A 362 18.32 -26.76 -8.91
C ARG A 362 17.95 -27.14 -10.33
N THR A 363 17.14 -26.30 -11.00
CA THR A 363 16.53 -26.63 -12.31
C THR A 363 17.23 -26.00 -13.50
N GLY A 364 18.04 -24.97 -13.29
CA GLY A 364 18.62 -24.15 -14.35
C GLY A 364 17.63 -23.17 -14.99
N GLY A 365 16.41 -23.07 -14.46
CA GLY A 365 15.33 -22.22 -14.97
C GLY A 365 15.23 -20.86 -14.29
N SER A 366 14.15 -20.13 -14.56
CA SER A 366 13.80 -18.84 -13.94
C SER A 366 12.40 -18.85 -13.35
N VAL A 367 12.20 -18.09 -12.27
CA VAL A 367 10.89 -17.81 -11.67
C VAL A 367 10.53 -16.37 -11.97
N ILE A 368 9.54 -16.15 -12.82
CA ILE A 368 9.13 -14.83 -13.27
C ILE A 368 7.73 -14.53 -12.76
N GLU A 369 7.53 -13.32 -12.29
CA GLU A 369 6.21 -12.83 -11.92
C GLU A 369 5.82 -11.64 -12.78
N LEU A 370 4.61 -11.70 -13.34
CA LEU A 370 4.01 -10.71 -14.23
C LEU A 370 2.80 -10.10 -13.54
N HIS A 371 2.64 -8.79 -13.66
CA HIS A 371 1.52 -8.08 -13.07
C HIS A 371 0.73 -7.31 -14.13
N ALA A 372 -0.60 -7.38 -14.02
CA ALA A 372 -1.54 -6.47 -14.67
C ALA A 372 -2.40 -5.81 -13.60
N TYR A 373 -2.32 -4.49 -13.50
CA TYR A 373 -3.11 -3.69 -12.57
C TYR A 373 -4.25 -2.99 -13.30
N ALA A 374 -5.36 -2.74 -12.59
CA ALA A 374 -6.53 -2.09 -13.15
C ALA A 374 -6.96 -2.72 -14.50
N VAL A 375 -7.09 -4.05 -14.51
CA VAL A 375 -7.53 -4.78 -15.70
C VAL A 375 -8.90 -4.24 -16.13
N PRO A 376 -9.10 -3.95 -17.43
CA PRO A 376 -10.34 -3.36 -17.90
C PRO A 376 -11.57 -4.19 -17.54
N PRO A 377 -12.71 -3.55 -17.19
CA PRO A 377 -13.94 -4.25 -16.92
C PRO A 377 -14.36 -5.14 -18.11
N GLY A 378 -14.78 -6.37 -17.80
CA GLY A 378 -15.21 -7.33 -18.81
C GLY A 378 -14.08 -8.12 -19.48
N ALA A 379 -12.82 -7.87 -19.13
CA ALA A 379 -11.71 -8.68 -19.62
C ALA A 379 -11.81 -10.12 -19.06
N ALA A 380 -11.66 -11.11 -19.96
CA ALA A 380 -11.65 -12.50 -19.56
C ALA A 380 -10.28 -12.89 -18.99
N ARG A 381 -10.27 -13.54 -17.83
CA ARG A 381 -9.06 -13.91 -17.09
C ARG A 381 -8.08 -14.72 -17.95
N ASP A 382 -8.56 -15.75 -18.63
CA ASP A 382 -7.71 -16.62 -19.48
C ASP A 382 -7.10 -15.89 -20.67
N VAL A 383 -7.78 -14.86 -21.18
CA VAL A 383 -7.26 -13.99 -22.24
C VAL A 383 -6.13 -13.11 -21.71
N GLU A 384 -6.32 -12.53 -20.49
CA GLU A 384 -5.27 -11.72 -19.88
C GLU A 384 -4.03 -12.54 -19.47
N GLU A 385 -4.21 -13.77 -18.98
CA GLU A 385 -3.10 -14.68 -18.67
C GLU A 385 -2.24 -14.96 -19.91
N LYS A 386 -2.87 -15.25 -21.05
CA LYS A 386 -2.19 -15.46 -22.35
C LYS A 386 -1.50 -14.16 -22.82
N ARG A 387 -2.20 -13.03 -22.71
CA ARG A 387 -1.66 -11.72 -23.09
C ARG A 387 -0.41 -11.37 -22.29
N LEU A 388 -0.40 -11.60 -20.98
CA LEU A 388 0.80 -11.36 -20.16
C LEU A 388 2.00 -12.18 -20.64
N LEU A 389 1.81 -13.45 -20.97
CA LEU A 389 2.88 -14.30 -21.50
C LEU A 389 3.38 -13.82 -22.85
N GLU A 390 2.50 -13.37 -23.75
CA GLU A 390 2.88 -12.80 -25.04
C GLU A 390 3.69 -11.50 -24.86
N GLN A 391 3.28 -10.62 -23.94
CA GLN A 391 4.00 -9.38 -23.64
C GLN A 391 5.34 -9.66 -22.97
N LEU A 392 5.46 -10.66 -22.09
CA LEU A 392 6.74 -11.11 -21.55
C LEU A 392 7.73 -11.44 -22.67
N ARG A 393 7.30 -12.23 -23.67
CA ARG A 393 8.13 -12.60 -24.83
C ARG A 393 8.56 -11.40 -25.67
N ARG A 394 7.74 -10.34 -25.73
CA ARG A 394 8.12 -9.08 -26.40
C ARG A 394 9.14 -8.28 -25.59
N VAL A 395 9.01 -8.25 -24.27
CA VAL A 395 9.94 -7.52 -23.39
C VAL A 395 11.24 -8.28 -23.17
N TYR A 396 11.14 -9.61 -22.98
CA TYR A 396 12.26 -10.54 -22.80
C TYR A 396 12.22 -11.63 -23.90
N PRO A 397 12.73 -11.33 -25.13
CA PRO A 397 12.64 -12.27 -26.27
C PRO A 397 13.26 -13.63 -26.01
N GLU A 398 14.25 -13.72 -25.12
CA GLU A 398 14.89 -14.97 -24.71
C GLU A 398 13.92 -15.94 -24.02
N THR A 399 12.77 -15.47 -23.56
CA THR A 399 11.71 -16.34 -23.00
C THR A 399 10.83 -16.98 -24.07
N GLY A 400 10.98 -16.58 -25.34
CA GLY A 400 10.21 -17.16 -26.46
C GLY A 400 10.33 -18.68 -26.58
N PRO A 401 11.56 -19.24 -26.59
CA PRO A 401 11.78 -20.69 -26.65
C PRO A 401 11.66 -21.42 -25.30
N ALA A 402 11.35 -20.70 -24.21
CA ALA A 402 11.21 -21.31 -22.89
C ALA A 402 9.87 -22.03 -22.73
N THR A 403 9.92 -23.22 -22.12
CA THR A 403 8.73 -23.96 -21.69
C THR A 403 8.30 -23.48 -20.31
N VAL A 404 7.01 -23.23 -20.14
CA VAL A 404 6.42 -22.98 -18.82
C VAL A 404 6.21 -24.32 -18.13
N LEU A 405 7.06 -24.64 -17.15
CA LEU A 405 6.97 -25.87 -16.38
C LEU A 405 5.79 -25.86 -15.42
N ASP A 406 5.56 -24.71 -14.77
CA ASP A 406 4.39 -24.47 -13.92
C ASP A 406 3.95 -23.00 -14.03
N ALA A 407 2.68 -22.73 -13.79
CA ALA A 407 2.10 -21.41 -13.74
C ALA A 407 1.05 -21.31 -12.64
N ARG A 408 1.07 -20.21 -11.90
CA ARG A 408 0.07 -19.86 -10.90
C ARG A 408 -0.44 -18.46 -11.17
N HIS A 409 -1.77 -18.31 -11.13
CA HIS A 409 -2.42 -17.07 -11.46
C HIS A 409 -3.36 -16.66 -10.34
N GLU A 410 -3.24 -15.40 -9.90
CA GLU A 410 -4.07 -14.80 -8.87
C GLU A 410 -4.85 -13.62 -9.46
N TRP A 411 -6.19 -13.73 -9.44
CA TRP A 411 -7.11 -12.69 -9.88
C TRP A 411 -7.91 -12.17 -8.69
N HIS A 412 -7.80 -10.88 -8.39
CA HIS A 412 -8.45 -10.28 -7.23
C HIS A 412 -8.99 -8.88 -7.51
N GLU A 413 -10.05 -8.48 -6.78
CA GLU A 413 -10.75 -7.20 -6.87
C GLU A 413 -10.91 -6.56 -5.48
N ASP A 414 -9.93 -6.71 -4.60
CA ASP A 414 -10.04 -6.34 -3.18
C ASP A 414 -9.17 -5.15 -2.76
N CYS A 415 -8.56 -4.45 -3.71
CA CYS A 415 -7.89 -3.19 -3.45
C CYS A 415 -8.91 -2.05 -3.29
N PRO A 416 -8.69 -1.07 -2.39
CA PRO A 416 -9.58 0.07 -2.28
C PRO A 416 -9.46 0.98 -3.50
N LEU A 417 -10.57 1.45 -4.03
CA LEU A 417 -10.59 2.55 -4.97
C LEU A 417 -10.62 3.89 -4.19
N PHE A 418 -9.86 4.85 -4.68
CA PHE A 418 -9.87 6.23 -4.20
C PHE A 418 -10.47 7.14 -5.28
N PRO A 419 -11.81 7.11 -5.46
CA PRO A 419 -12.46 7.78 -6.57
C PRO A 419 -12.47 9.30 -6.39
N VAL A 420 -12.70 10.01 -7.49
CA VAL A 420 -12.95 11.45 -7.48
C VAL A 420 -14.11 11.77 -6.53
N GLY A 421 -13.90 12.70 -5.60
CA GLY A 421 -14.89 13.10 -4.59
C GLY A 421 -15.09 12.08 -3.46
N GLY A 422 -14.33 10.99 -3.42
CA GLY A 422 -14.55 9.88 -2.50
C GLY A 422 -13.94 10.05 -1.11
N TYR A 423 -13.13 11.10 -0.87
CA TYR A 423 -12.42 11.26 0.40
C TYR A 423 -13.37 11.35 1.60
N GLY A 424 -14.53 12.02 1.44
CA GLY A 424 -15.53 12.18 2.48
C GLY A 424 -16.15 10.87 2.96
N ASP A 425 -16.28 9.87 2.09
CA ASP A 425 -16.86 8.57 2.39
C ASP A 425 -15.90 7.62 3.12
N ARG A 426 -14.61 7.84 3.00
CA ARG A 426 -13.60 7.02 3.66
C ARG A 426 -13.73 7.13 5.18
N PRO A 427 -13.71 6.03 5.93
CA PRO A 427 -13.80 6.06 7.38
C PRO A 427 -12.60 6.78 7.99
N ALA A 428 -12.82 7.49 9.09
CA ALA A 428 -11.77 7.86 10.01
C ALA A 428 -11.40 6.66 10.88
N VAL A 429 -10.25 6.73 11.58
CA VAL A 429 -9.86 5.69 12.55
C VAL A 429 -10.89 5.57 13.67
N ARG A 430 -11.38 6.69 14.22
CA ARG A 430 -12.43 6.71 15.22
C ARG A 430 -13.79 6.62 14.56
N THR A 431 -14.66 5.79 15.12
CA THR A 431 -16.07 5.67 14.73
C THR A 431 -16.96 6.44 15.71
N PRO A 432 -18.29 6.52 15.46
CA PRO A 432 -19.23 7.05 16.45
C PRO A 432 -19.20 6.30 17.79
N HIS A 433 -18.85 5.01 17.78
CA HIS A 433 -18.69 4.24 19.01
C HIS A 433 -17.24 4.34 19.53
N PRO A 434 -17.03 4.80 20.77
CA PRO A 434 -15.70 5.15 21.28
C PRO A 434 -14.72 3.98 21.46
N ARG A 435 -15.21 2.73 21.47
CA ARG A 435 -14.39 1.51 21.60
C ARG A 435 -14.35 0.69 20.29
N LEU A 436 -14.94 1.22 19.21
CA LEU A 436 -14.87 0.66 17.88
C LEU A 436 -13.98 1.56 17.01
N VAL A 437 -12.93 0.99 16.45
CA VAL A 437 -12.00 1.72 15.59
C VAL A 437 -11.78 0.98 14.28
N VAL A 438 -11.44 1.73 13.24
CA VAL A 438 -11.16 1.18 11.89
C VAL A 438 -9.69 1.39 11.54
N ALA A 439 -9.07 0.40 10.91
CA ALA A 439 -7.71 0.47 10.39
C ALA A 439 -7.66 -0.14 8.98
N GLY A 440 -6.75 0.35 8.15
CA GLY A 440 -6.57 -0.10 6.77
C GLY A 440 -6.03 1.02 5.88
N ASP A 441 -5.58 0.68 4.70
CA ASP A 441 -5.08 1.65 3.72
C ASP A 441 -6.19 2.53 3.12
N LEU A 442 -7.46 2.13 3.26
CA LEU A 442 -8.63 2.93 2.91
C LEU A 442 -8.94 4.07 3.90
N VAL A 443 -8.39 4.02 5.13
CA VAL A 443 -8.75 4.91 6.24
C VAL A 443 -8.14 6.31 6.07
N ARG A 444 -8.91 7.35 6.41
CA ARG A 444 -8.41 8.74 6.50
C ARG A 444 -7.56 8.90 7.76
N THR A 445 -6.31 9.27 7.58
CA THR A 445 -5.38 9.49 8.70
C THR A 445 -5.06 10.96 8.95
N GLY A 446 -5.29 11.83 7.95
CA GLY A 446 -4.84 13.23 7.99
C GLY A 446 -3.30 13.39 7.97
N LEU A 447 -2.58 12.31 7.65
CA LEU A 447 -1.12 12.25 7.60
C LEU A 447 -0.64 11.94 6.18
N PRO A 448 0.57 12.38 5.80
CA PRO A 448 1.15 12.10 4.49
C PRO A 448 1.65 10.65 4.39
N VAL A 449 0.72 9.74 4.33
CA VAL A 449 0.95 8.29 4.21
C VAL A 449 0.03 7.68 3.16
N ALA A 450 0.52 6.65 2.45
CA ALA A 450 -0.23 5.94 1.42
C ALA A 450 0.07 4.44 1.48
N LEU A 451 -0.77 3.63 0.82
CA LEU A 451 -0.56 2.20 0.60
C LEU A 451 -0.25 1.43 1.90
N MET A 452 0.77 0.56 1.90
CA MET A 452 1.18 -0.23 3.06
C MET A 452 1.54 0.62 4.28
N GLU A 453 2.14 1.81 4.08
CA GLU A 453 2.44 2.73 5.17
C GLU A 453 1.17 3.30 5.81
N ARG A 454 0.14 3.59 5.00
CA ARG A 454 -1.17 4.01 5.53
C ARG A 454 -1.84 2.89 6.32
N ALA A 455 -1.70 1.64 5.88
CA ALA A 455 -2.20 0.48 6.61
C ALA A 455 -1.52 0.36 7.99
N ALA A 456 -0.19 0.39 8.05
CA ALA A 456 0.55 0.33 9.31
C ALA A 456 0.24 1.53 10.22
N THR A 457 0.22 2.75 9.67
CA THR A 457 -0.06 3.99 10.39
C THR A 457 -1.47 4.00 10.98
N SER A 458 -2.48 3.60 10.20
CA SER A 458 -3.86 3.52 10.67
C SER A 458 -4.05 2.44 11.75
N GLY A 459 -3.32 1.32 11.65
CA GLY A 459 -3.26 0.30 12.69
C GLY A 459 -2.70 0.84 14.01
N PHE A 460 -1.61 1.58 13.96
CA PHE A 460 -1.05 2.25 15.14
C PHE A 460 -1.99 3.33 15.70
N LEU A 461 -2.65 4.11 14.84
CA LEU A 461 -3.65 5.09 15.27
C LEU A 461 -4.85 4.43 15.95
N ALA A 462 -5.31 3.29 15.42
CA ALA A 462 -6.40 2.51 15.99
C ALA A 462 -6.05 2.00 17.40
N ALA A 463 -4.85 1.42 17.56
CA ALA A 463 -4.34 1.02 18.84
C ALA A 463 -4.24 2.22 19.83
N ASN A 464 -3.67 3.34 19.37
CA ASN A 464 -3.54 4.55 20.17
C ASN A 464 -4.90 5.09 20.64
N ALA A 465 -5.93 5.01 19.78
CA ALA A 465 -7.27 5.46 20.10
C ALA A 465 -7.92 4.64 21.24
N LEU A 466 -7.66 3.33 21.29
CA LEU A 466 -8.12 2.46 22.38
C LEU A 466 -7.26 2.64 23.63
N LEU A 467 -5.92 2.66 23.51
CA LEU A 467 -4.99 2.84 24.64
C LEU A 467 -5.22 4.15 25.40
N GLU A 468 -5.54 5.22 24.68
CA GLU A 468 -5.87 6.52 25.28
C GLU A 468 -7.03 6.42 26.28
N ARG A 469 -8.02 5.58 26.01
CA ARG A 469 -9.19 5.38 26.91
C ARG A 469 -8.80 4.68 28.20
N TRP A 470 -7.73 3.91 28.20
CA TRP A 470 -7.22 3.20 29.38
C TRP A 470 -6.04 3.92 30.03
N GLY A 471 -5.75 5.18 29.64
CA GLY A 471 -4.65 5.96 30.18
C GLY A 471 -3.26 5.38 29.87
N VAL A 472 -3.17 4.54 28.84
CA VAL A 472 -1.91 3.88 28.42
C VAL A 472 -1.25 4.66 27.31
N ARG A 473 0.08 4.80 27.39
CA ARG A 473 0.89 5.50 26.39
C ARG A 473 0.85 4.75 25.04
N GLY A 474 0.46 5.46 23.99
CA GLY A 474 0.39 4.93 22.63
C GLY A 474 1.75 4.75 21.95
N GLN A 475 1.70 4.43 20.69
CA GLN A 475 2.84 4.35 19.76
C GLN A 475 3.11 5.72 19.14
N THR A 476 4.37 6.17 19.15
CA THR A 476 4.80 7.34 18.37
C THR A 476 4.76 7.02 16.88
N LEU A 477 4.24 7.96 16.09
CA LEU A 477 4.14 7.84 14.64
C LEU A 477 5.17 8.72 13.94
N TRP A 478 5.75 8.20 12.90
CA TRP A 478 6.72 8.88 12.06
C TRP A 478 6.17 8.99 10.63
N THR A 479 6.27 10.18 10.04
CA THR A 479 5.85 10.43 8.67
C THR A 479 6.84 11.36 8.00
N VAL A 480 6.78 11.47 6.67
CA VAL A 480 7.34 12.63 6.00
C VAL A 480 6.63 13.89 6.53
N PRO A 481 7.21 15.09 6.44
CA PRO A 481 6.52 16.33 6.82
C PRO A 481 5.17 16.46 6.08
N ASP A 482 4.21 17.11 6.72
CA ASP A 482 2.87 17.38 6.18
C ASP A 482 2.85 18.38 5.01
N ARG A 483 4.00 19.01 4.72
CA ARG A 483 4.25 19.90 3.58
C ARG A 483 5.66 19.70 3.02
N GLY A 484 5.91 20.20 1.80
CA GLY A 484 7.22 20.10 1.15
C GLY A 484 8.39 20.63 2.01
N ARG A 485 9.50 19.92 2.03
CA ARG A 485 10.69 20.26 2.86
C ARG A 485 11.44 21.50 2.37
N SER A 486 11.48 21.71 1.05
CA SER A 486 12.25 22.80 0.45
C SER A 486 11.52 24.15 0.57
N ALA A 487 12.12 25.10 1.29
CA ALA A 487 11.62 26.48 1.40
C ALA A 487 11.53 27.16 0.01
N LEU A 488 12.49 26.91 -0.87
CA LEU A 488 12.49 27.42 -2.25
C LEU A 488 11.29 26.93 -3.03
N LEU A 489 11.02 25.60 -3.02
CA LEU A 489 9.86 25.04 -3.73
C LEU A 489 8.53 25.56 -3.16
N ARG A 490 8.44 25.75 -1.83
CA ARG A 490 7.25 26.35 -1.20
C ARG A 490 7.04 27.81 -1.63
N ALA A 491 8.12 28.59 -1.72
CA ALA A 491 8.05 29.95 -2.21
C ALA A 491 7.58 30.01 -3.67
N LEU A 492 8.12 29.17 -4.54
CA LEU A 492 7.68 29.05 -5.93
C LEU A 492 6.20 28.65 -6.04
N ALA A 493 5.74 27.72 -5.19
CA ALA A 493 4.35 27.28 -5.16
C ALA A 493 3.37 28.42 -4.85
N THR A 494 3.78 29.42 -4.05
CA THR A 494 2.92 30.56 -3.73
C THR A 494 2.66 31.45 -4.95
N TRP A 495 3.57 31.51 -5.91
CA TRP A 495 3.41 32.31 -7.14
C TRP A 495 2.31 31.75 -8.06
N GLY A 496 2.12 30.44 -8.08
CA GLY A 496 1.04 29.79 -8.84
C GLY A 496 -0.35 29.93 -8.22
N ARG A 497 -0.47 30.38 -6.96
CA ARG A 497 -1.77 30.48 -6.29
C ARG A 497 -2.54 31.75 -6.65
N PRO A 498 -3.89 31.70 -6.75
CA PRO A 498 -4.72 32.90 -6.91
C PRO A 498 -4.49 33.89 -5.77
N PRO A 499 -4.69 35.23 -5.99
CA PRO A 499 -4.39 36.27 -5.01
C PRO A 499 -5.02 36.05 -3.62
N ALA A 500 -6.30 35.69 -3.55
CA ALA A 500 -7.01 35.43 -2.31
C ALA A 500 -6.48 34.20 -1.53
N ALA A 501 -5.87 33.25 -2.22
CA ALA A 501 -5.22 32.10 -1.60
C ALA A 501 -3.77 32.41 -1.14
N ARG A 502 -3.12 33.39 -1.78
CA ARG A 502 -1.79 33.88 -1.37
C ARG A 502 -1.83 34.58 -0.02
N GLU A 503 -2.81 35.46 0.22
CA GLU A 503 -2.96 36.15 1.52
C GLU A 503 -3.21 35.18 2.68
N ARG A 504 -4.07 34.15 2.48
CA ARG A 504 -4.31 33.12 3.51
C ARG A 504 -3.08 32.26 3.79
N ALA A 505 -2.27 31.98 2.77
CA ALA A 505 -1.04 31.21 2.93
C ALA A 505 0.05 31.99 3.67
N MET A 506 0.15 33.31 3.41
CA MET A 506 1.12 34.22 4.09
C MET A 506 0.77 34.49 5.55
N ARG A 507 -0.53 34.50 5.92
CA ARG A 507 -0.98 34.66 7.31
C ARG A 507 -0.82 33.38 8.15
N ARG A 508 -0.54 32.22 7.54
CA ARG A 508 -0.34 30.90 8.20
C ARG A 508 1.11 30.42 8.15
N ALA A 509 2.02 31.15 7.53
CA ALA A 509 3.46 30.87 7.49
C ALA A 509 4.18 31.58 8.64
#